data_9567a08e60c6f835fde9dde29d627a3e
#
_entry.id   9567a08e60c6f835fde9dde29d627a3e
#
_cell.length_a   1.000
_cell.length_b   1.000
_cell.length_c   1.000
_cell.angle_alpha   90.00
_cell.angle_beta   90.00
_cell.angle_gamma   90.00
#
_symmetry.space_group_name_H-M   'P 1'
#
loop_
_entity.id
_entity.type
_entity.pdbx_description
1 polymer ?
#
loop_
_entity_poly.entity_id
_entity_poly.type
_entity_poly.pdbx_seq_one_letter_code
_entity_poly.pdbx_strand_id
1 'polypeptide(L)' 'MIALSPSQQKVYDAIANFQNDNGYTPTLRVLGDQLNMSQWTVAAHVRKIIEKGRARRVSSHHIELTG' A
#
# COMPACT_ATOMS: atom_id res chain seq x y z
N MET A 1 -19.31 2.79 -3.46
CA MET A 1 -17.86 2.95 -3.27
C MET A 1 -17.44 2.25 -1.99
N ILE A 2 -16.39 1.46 -2.03
CA ILE A 2 -15.91 0.75 -0.86
C ILE A 2 -14.78 1.55 -0.21
N ALA A 3 -15.02 1.98 1.02
CA ALA A 3 -14.01 2.75 1.76
C ALA A 3 -12.94 1.84 2.32
N LEU A 4 -11.72 2.36 2.43
CA LEU A 4 -10.64 1.67 3.11
C LEU A 4 -10.85 1.75 4.63
N SER A 5 -10.48 0.69 5.34
CA SER A 5 -10.47 0.75 6.80
C SER A 5 -9.35 1.70 7.27
N PRO A 6 -9.38 2.16 8.54
CA PRO A 6 -8.31 3.04 9.04
C PRO A 6 -6.91 2.48 8.84
N SER A 7 -6.71 1.19 9.08
CA SER A 7 -5.39 0.55 8.88
C SER A 7 -5.02 0.48 7.41
N GLN A 8 -5.97 0.15 6.54
CA GLN A 8 -5.77 0.12 5.10
C GLN A 8 -5.45 1.51 4.57
N GLN A 9 -6.13 2.54 5.09
CA GLN A 9 -5.86 3.92 4.69
C GLN A 9 -4.44 4.33 5.07
N LYS A 10 -3.95 3.92 6.24
CA LYS A 10 -2.56 4.20 6.63
C LYS A 10 -1.56 3.60 5.65
N VAL A 11 -1.79 2.36 5.23
CA VAL A 11 -0.93 1.70 4.26
C VAL A 11 -1.01 2.42 2.91
N TYR A 12 -2.21 2.75 2.46
CA TYR A 12 -2.41 3.47 1.21
C TYR A 12 -1.65 4.80 1.22
N ASP A 13 -1.83 5.58 2.29
CA ASP A 13 -1.19 6.89 2.41
C ASP A 13 0.33 6.77 2.45
N ALA A 14 0.85 5.75 3.14
CA ALA A 14 2.29 5.52 3.21
C ALA A 14 2.86 5.20 1.82
N ILE A 15 2.16 4.39 1.02
CA ILE A 15 2.57 4.08 -0.34
C ILE A 15 2.55 5.37 -1.18
N ALA A 16 1.47 6.14 -1.10
CA ALA A 16 1.33 7.37 -1.88
C ALA A 16 2.45 8.37 -1.56
N ASN A 17 2.72 8.58 -0.28
CA ASN A 17 3.76 9.50 0.16
C ASN A 17 5.15 9.02 -0.27
N PHE A 18 5.42 7.73 -0.14
CA PHE A 18 6.72 7.18 -0.55
C PHE A 18 6.92 7.31 -2.06
N GLN A 19 5.90 7.00 -2.86
CA GLN A 19 5.99 7.13 -4.31
C GLN A 19 6.17 8.59 -4.72
N ASN A 20 5.50 9.50 -4.05
CA ASN A 20 5.63 10.92 -4.32
C ASN A 20 7.05 11.43 -4.02
N ASP A 21 7.65 10.95 -2.93
CA ASP A 21 8.97 11.40 -2.51
C ASP A 21 10.11 10.72 -3.26
N ASN A 22 9.92 9.48 -3.68
CA ASN A 22 11.00 8.63 -4.21
C ASN A 22 10.81 8.20 -5.66
N GLY A 23 9.62 8.26 -6.19
CA GLY A 23 9.32 7.89 -7.58
C GLY A 23 9.21 6.40 -7.84
N TYR A 24 9.16 5.56 -6.80
CA TYR A 24 8.99 4.12 -6.96
C TYR A 24 8.20 3.55 -5.77
N THR A 25 7.72 2.31 -5.92
CA THR A 25 6.92 1.64 -4.90
C THR A 25 7.80 1.16 -3.74
N PRO A 26 7.41 1.44 -2.48
CA PRO A 26 8.16 0.93 -1.33
C PRO A 26 7.99 -0.59 -1.19
N THR A 27 8.96 -1.25 -0.57
CA THR A 27 8.86 -2.67 -0.26
C THR A 27 7.94 -2.86 0.94
N LEU A 28 7.45 -4.09 1.11
CA LEU A 28 6.65 -4.43 2.29
C LEU A 28 7.43 -4.22 3.58
N ARG A 29 8.74 -4.49 3.54
CA ARG A 29 9.60 -4.28 4.69
C ARG A 29 9.68 -2.81 5.07
N VAL A 30 9.88 -1.93 4.08
CA VAL A 30 9.93 -0.49 4.32
C VAL A 30 8.61 0.00 4.90
N LEU A 31 7.50 -0.43 4.32
CA LEU A 31 6.17 -0.06 4.83
C LEU A 31 5.96 -0.57 6.25
N GLY A 32 6.35 -1.80 6.52
CA GLY A 32 6.23 -2.37 7.85
C GLY A 32 7.02 -1.58 8.89
N ASP A 33 8.25 -1.20 8.53
CA ASP A 33 9.09 -0.40 9.42
C ASP A 33 8.48 0.97 9.69
N GLN A 34 7.97 1.63 8.65
CA GLN A 34 7.36 2.96 8.78
C GLN A 34 6.07 2.93 9.61
N LEU A 35 5.29 1.88 9.45
CA LEU A 35 3.97 1.78 10.08
C LEU A 35 3.97 0.95 11.36
N ASN A 36 5.13 0.42 11.73
CA ASN A 36 5.27 -0.46 12.88
C ASN A 36 4.34 -1.68 12.75
N MET A 37 4.34 -2.28 11.57
CA MET A 37 3.56 -3.46 11.24
C MET A 37 4.47 -4.55 10.68
N SER A 38 4.08 -5.82 10.84
CA SER A 38 4.80 -6.90 10.19
C SER A 38 4.57 -6.85 8.68
N GLN A 39 5.50 -7.43 7.92
CA GLN A 39 5.35 -7.52 6.46
C GLN A 39 4.08 -8.26 6.07
N TRP A 40 3.71 -9.30 6.84
CA TRP A 40 2.49 -10.08 6.60
C TRP A 40 1.25 -9.23 6.73
N THR A 41 1.21 -8.37 7.76
CA THR A 41 0.10 -7.45 7.98
C THR A 41 0.00 -6.44 6.86
N VAL A 42 1.14 -5.86 6.44
CA VAL A 42 1.17 -4.91 5.32
C VAL A 42 0.68 -5.59 4.05
N ALA A 43 1.16 -6.81 3.77
CA ALA A 43 0.74 -7.54 2.57
C ALA A 43 -0.77 -7.80 2.57
N ALA A 44 -1.34 -8.14 3.72
CA ALA A 44 -2.78 -8.35 3.83
C ALA A 44 -3.56 -7.07 3.54
N HIS A 45 -3.09 -5.94 4.05
CA HIS A 45 -3.74 -4.64 3.77
C HIS A 45 -3.61 -4.25 2.31
N VAL A 46 -2.45 -4.47 1.70
CA VAL A 46 -2.25 -4.19 0.26
C VAL A 46 -3.21 -5.03 -0.58
N ARG A 47 -3.37 -6.32 -0.24
CA ARG A 47 -4.32 -7.18 -0.94
C ARG A 47 -5.74 -6.62 -0.87
N LYS A 48 -6.16 -6.18 0.31
CA LYS A 48 -7.50 -5.61 0.48
C LYS A 48 -7.67 -4.30 -0.29
N ILE A 49 -6.64 -3.48 -0.33
CA ILE A 49 -6.67 -2.24 -1.11
C ILE A 49 -6.88 -2.55 -2.59
N ILE A 50 -6.17 -3.57 -3.10
CA ILE A 50 -6.32 -4.00 -4.49
C ILE A 50 -7.72 -4.58 -4.73
N GLU A 51 -8.22 -5.41 -3.83
CA GLU A 51 -9.56 -5.99 -3.96
C GLU A 51 -10.64 -4.92 -3.99
N LYS A 52 -10.42 -3.81 -3.29
CA LYS A 52 -11.36 -2.69 -3.25
C LYS A 52 -11.23 -1.74 -4.44
N GLY A 53 -10.33 -2.05 -5.38
CA GLY A 53 -10.16 -1.25 -6.59
C GLY A 53 -9.40 0.06 -6.38
N ARG A 54 -8.69 0.20 -5.26
CA ARG A 54 -7.95 1.43 -4.96
C ARG A 54 -6.48 1.35 -5.34
N ALA A 55 -6.03 0.18 -5.81
CA ALA A 55 -4.67 -0.02 -6.32
C ALA A 55 -4.69 -1.20 -7.26
N ARG A 56 -3.68 -1.28 -8.13
CA ARG A 56 -3.50 -2.46 -8.97
C ARG A 56 -2.02 -2.80 -9.06
N ARG A 57 -1.74 -4.08 -9.21
CA ARG A 57 -0.37 -4.56 -9.36
C ARG A 57 0.03 -4.48 -10.82
N VAL A 58 1.06 -3.67 -11.11
CA VAL A 58 1.56 -3.49 -12.47
C VAL A 58 2.66 -4.50 -12.76
N SER A 59 3.50 -4.80 -11.77
CA SER A 59 4.54 -5.81 -11.85
C SER A 59 4.75 -6.40 -10.47
N SER A 60 5.66 -7.38 -10.35
CA SER A 60 5.92 -8.02 -9.05
C SER A 60 6.44 -7.04 -8.00
N HIS A 61 6.99 -5.90 -8.42
CA HIS A 61 7.58 -4.92 -7.51
C HIS A 61 6.96 -3.52 -7.61
N HIS A 62 5.91 -3.37 -8.41
CA HIS A 62 5.30 -2.06 -8.60
C HIS A 62 3.79 -2.13 -8.44
N ILE A 63 3.27 -1.23 -7.62
CA ILE A 63 1.83 -1.07 -7.38
C ILE A 63 1.46 0.34 -7.80
N GLU A 64 0.39 0.45 -8.61
CA GLU A 64 -0.15 1.73 -9.03
C GLU A 64 -1.40 2.02 -8.20
N LEU A 65 -1.42 3.16 -7.53
CA LEU A 65 -2.59 3.57 -6.76
C LEU A 65 -3.63 4.19 -7.71
N THR A 66 -4.88 3.81 -7.53
CA THR A 66 -6.00 4.30 -8.33
C THR A 66 -7.06 4.88 -7.40
N GLY A 67 -7.48 6.04 -7.68
CA GLY A 67 -8.48 6.71 -6.89
C GLY A 67 -7.91 7.52 -5.79
#